data_6e1bd3eba84b8eeffc06f4937c805828
#
_entry.id   6e1bd3eba84b8eeffc06f4937c805828
#
_cell.length_a   1.000
_cell.length_b   1.000
_cell.length_c   1.000
_cell.angle_alpha   90.00
_cell.angle_beta   90.00
_cell.angle_gamma   90.00
#
_symmetry.space_group_name_H-M   'P 1'
#
loop_
_entity.id
_entity.type
_entity.pdbx_description
1 polymer ?
#
loop_
_entity_poly.entity_id
_entity_poly.type
_entity_poly.pdbx_seq_one_letter_code
_entity_poly.pdbx_strand_id
1 'polypeptide(L)'
;MGNKLSLPTYPVAFGLVSVVLMSACQNADDIIQAARFGDLQKLNACIESGISVDHADPAGETALFHIIGSGSDKAFELLINNDANIQLRDNLGNTTLHKAVTYGRKGFVDVLLEGGVDINATNKVGATALHYAVRSADLNLVVYLMDEGADVTLKNLAGNSPIEVAKSMSGQDGLSGPMGQVISKKQIDKIILALTKITKDQ
;
A
#
# COMPACT_ATOMS: atom_id res chain seq x y z
N MET A 1 70.46 -14.28 -10.36
CA MET A 1 69.41 -15.27 -10.68
C MET A 1 68.30 -15.13 -9.65
N GLY A 2 67.31 -14.35 -9.95
CA GLY A 2 66.20 -14.04 -9.04
C GLY A 2 64.91 -14.68 -9.56
N ASN A 3 64.45 -15.66 -8.82
CA ASN A 3 63.23 -16.38 -9.10
C ASN A 3 62.03 -15.53 -8.64
N LYS A 4 61.33 -14.90 -9.60
CA LYS A 4 60.04 -14.24 -9.32
C LYS A 4 58.97 -15.31 -9.23
N LEU A 5 58.53 -15.63 -8.03
CA LEU A 5 57.27 -16.36 -7.79
C LEU A 5 56.09 -15.45 -8.21
N SER A 6 55.51 -15.77 -9.33
CA SER A 6 54.21 -15.21 -9.76
C SER A 6 53.11 -15.84 -8.92
N LEU A 7 52.48 -15.04 -8.08
CA LEU A 7 51.23 -15.41 -7.40
C LEU A 7 50.13 -15.60 -8.47
N PRO A 8 49.30 -16.61 -8.39
CA PRO A 8 48.16 -16.76 -9.29
C PRO A 8 47.15 -15.67 -8.95
N THR A 9 46.85 -14.84 -9.91
CA THR A 9 45.67 -13.94 -9.87
C THR A 9 44.44 -14.82 -9.91
N TYR A 10 43.71 -14.86 -8.80
CA TYR A 10 42.36 -15.42 -8.78
C TYR A 10 41.37 -14.38 -9.30
N PRO A 11 40.79 -14.54 -10.48
CA PRO A 11 39.66 -13.79 -10.91
C PRO A 11 38.40 -14.59 -10.57
N VAL A 12 38.00 -14.65 -9.30
CA VAL A 12 36.74 -15.33 -9.02
C VAL A 12 36.17 -14.85 -7.68
N ALA A 13 35.44 -13.79 -7.68
CA ALA A 13 34.42 -13.56 -6.67
C ALA A 13 33.21 -12.81 -7.22
N PHE A 14 33.33 -12.15 -8.36
CA PHE A 14 32.20 -11.40 -8.97
C PHE A 14 31.23 -12.30 -9.76
N GLY A 15 31.68 -13.43 -10.28
CA GLY A 15 30.85 -14.28 -11.15
C GLY A 15 29.89 -15.20 -10.39
N LEU A 16 30.24 -15.65 -9.20
CA LEU A 16 29.40 -16.60 -8.44
C LEU A 16 28.24 -15.91 -7.72
N VAL A 17 28.47 -14.69 -7.22
CA VAL A 17 27.41 -13.90 -6.58
C VAL A 17 26.37 -13.48 -7.62
N SER A 18 26.79 -13.07 -8.82
CA SER A 18 25.87 -12.69 -9.89
C SER A 18 25.09 -13.88 -10.46
N VAL A 19 25.67 -15.09 -10.50
CA VAL A 19 24.98 -16.30 -10.99
C VAL A 19 23.92 -16.78 -9.99
N VAL A 20 24.18 -16.67 -8.69
CA VAL A 20 23.18 -17.01 -7.65
C VAL A 20 22.05 -15.98 -7.63
N LEU A 21 22.36 -14.69 -7.82
CA LEU A 21 21.36 -13.63 -7.94
C LEU A 21 20.53 -13.73 -9.24
N MET A 22 21.16 -14.12 -10.37
CA MET A 22 20.47 -14.37 -11.64
C MET A 22 19.46 -15.53 -11.59
N SER A 23 19.64 -16.50 -10.69
CA SER A 23 18.66 -17.57 -10.48
C SER A 23 17.48 -17.18 -9.58
N ALA A 24 17.62 -16.10 -8.83
CA ALA A 24 16.60 -15.66 -7.87
C ALA A 24 15.44 -14.90 -8.53
N CYS A 25 15.72 -14.18 -9.64
CA CYS A 25 14.71 -13.42 -10.40
C CYS A 25 14.86 -13.71 -11.89
N GLN A 26 13.88 -14.44 -12.47
CA GLN A 26 13.92 -14.89 -13.86
C GLN A 26 13.08 -14.01 -14.78
N ASN A 27 12.09 -13.34 -14.24
CA ASN A 27 11.18 -12.46 -14.99
C ASN A 27 10.65 -11.33 -14.09
N ALA A 28 9.96 -10.36 -14.73
CA ALA A 28 9.43 -9.18 -14.02
C ALA A 28 8.37 -9.55 -12.97
N ASP A 29 7.63 -10.65 -13.15
CA ASP A 29 6.61 -11.06 -12.18
C ASP A 29 7.23 -11.60 -10.87
N ASP A 30 8.49 -11.94 -10.86
CA ASP A 30 9.18 -12.42 -9.66
C ASP A 30 9.21 -11.35 -8.54
N ILE A 31 9.30 -10.07 -8.89
CA ILE A 31 9.24 -8.97 -7.91
C ILE A 31 7.86 -8.90 -7.25
N ILE A 32 6.80 -9.14 -8.03
CA ILE A 32 5.41 -9.19 -7.53
C ILE A 32 5.25 -10.38 -6.57
N GLN A 33 5.77 -11.55 -6.94
CA GLN A 33 5.69 -12.73 -6.08
C GLN A 33 6.49 -12.53 -4.78
N ALA A 34 7.70 -11.98 -4.87
CA ALA A 34 8.51 -11.65 -3.71
C ALA A 34 7.78 -10.69 -2.76
N ALA A 35 7.16 -9.65 -3.31
CA ALA A 35 6.35 -8.69 -2.56
C ALA A 35 5.13 -9.33 -1.90
N ARG A 36 4.40 -10.16 -2.63
CA ARG A 36 3.19 -10.85 -2.16
C ARG A 36 3.46 -11.77 -0.98
N PHE A 37 4.59 -12.47 -0.98
CA PHE A 37 4.97 -13.37 0.09
C PHE A 37 5.88 -12.74 1.15
N GLY A 38 6.25 -11.47 0.99
CA GLY A 38 7.14 -10.76 1.92
C GLY A 38 8.58 -11.29 1.93
N ASP A 39 9.02 -11.92 0.82
CA ASP A 39 10.37 -12.44 0.68
C ASP A 39 11.35 -11.30 0.37
N LEU A 40 11.92 -10.74 1.44
CA LEU A 40 12.88 -9.63 1.35
C LEU A 40 14.14 -9.98 0.55
N GLN A 41 14.63 -11.22 0.66
CA GLN A 41 15.85 -11.62 -0.04
C GLN A 41 15.60 -11.66 -1.53
N LYS A 42 14.51 -12.30 -1.96
CA LYS A 42 14.10 -12.34 -3.36
C LYS A 42 13.76 -10.95 -3.90
N LEU A 43 13.06 -10.14 -3.11
CA LEU A 43 12.71 -8.76 -3.49
C LEU A 43 13.97 -7.94 -3.78
N ASN A 44 14.95 -7.97 -2.87
CA ASN A 44 16.22 -7.27 -3.04
C ASN A 44 17.00 -7.80 -4.26
N ALA A 45 17.06 -9.11 -4.44
CA ALA A 45 17.70 -9.72 -5.59
C ALA A 45 17.07 -9.32 -6.93
N CYS A 46 15.73 -9.16 -6.98
CA CYS A 46 15.02 -8.66 -8.16
C CYS A 46 15.40 -7.22 -8.48
N ILE A 47 15.47 -6.36 -7.46
CA ILE A 47 15.88 -4.96 -7.61
C ILE A 47 17.32 -4.87 -8.10
N GLU A 48 18.25 -5.62 -7.48
CA GLU A 48 19.66 -5.66 -7.90
C GLU A 48 19.87 -6.21 -9.30
N SER A 49 18.99 -7.09 -9.79
CA SER A 49 19.02 -7.60 -11.16
C SER A 49 18.46 -6.61 -12.19
N GLY A 50 17.98 -5.42 -11.76
CA GLY A 50 17.47 -4.37 -12.62
C GLY A 50 16.01 -4.54 -13.03
N ILE A 51 15.24 -5.40 -12.35
CA ILE A 51 13.80 -5.46 -12.55
C ILE A 51 13.18 -4.18 -12.00
N SER A 52 12.29 -3.56 -12.78
CA SER A 52 11.60 -2.35 -12.37
C SER A 52 10.79 -2.59 -11.10
N VAL A 53 10.99 -1.76 -10.08
CA VAL A 53 10.21 -1.77 -8.84
C VAL A 53 8.73 -1.44 -9.08
N ASP A 54 8.44 -0.76 -10.20
CA ASP A 54 7.11 -0.33 -10.62
C ASP A 54 6.46 -1.30 -11.62
N HIS A 55 7.08 -2.47 -11.86
CA HIS A 55 6.42 -3.51 -12.64
C HIS A 55 5.05 -3.84 -12.00
N ALA A 56 4.00 -3.86 -12.84
CA ALA A 56 2.64 -4.10 -12.40
C ALA A 56 2.13 -5.46 -12.91
N ASP A 57 1.37 -6.14 -12.09
CA ASP A 57 0.65 -7.34 -12.46
C ASP A 57 -0.56 -7.04 -13.36
N PRO A 58 -1.30 -8.07 -13.85
CA PRO A 58 -2.50 -7.85 -14.67
C PRO A 58 -3.62 -7.07 -13.99
N ALA A 59 -3.61 -6.93 -12.67
CA ALA A 59 -4.54 -6.08 -11.92
C ALA A 59 -4.07 -4.62 -11.84
N GLY A 60 -2.88 -4.31 -12.35
CA GLY A 60 -2.24 -3.00 -12.23
C GLY A 60 -1.60 -2.78 -10.86
N GLU A 61 -1.49 -3.83 -10.03
CA GLU A 61 -0.87 -3.74 -8.72
C GLU A 61 0.65 -3.95 -8.84
N THR A 62 1.43 -2.98 -8.33
CA THR A 62 2.90 -3.08 -8.25
C THR A 62 3.33 -3.85 -7.00
N ALA A 63 4.64 -4.14 -6.89
CA ALA A 63 5.22 -4.70 -5.67
C ALA A 63 4.82 -3.89 -4.42
N LEU A 64 4.75 -2.56 -4.51
CA LEU A 64 4.34 -1.69 -3.41
C LEU A 64 2.89 -1.96 -2.95
N PHE A 65 1.94 -2.17 -3.87
CA PHE A 65 0.56 -2.54 -3.54
C PHE A 65 0.49 -3.85 -2.76
N HIS A 66 1.27 -4.84 -3.17
CA HIS A 66 1.30 -6.16 -2.50
C HIS A 66 1.95 -6.07 -1.12
N ILE A 67 3.03 -5.29 -0.96
CA ILE A 67 3.69 -5.06 0.33
C ILE A 67 2.76 -4.34 1.31
N ILE A 68 2.01 -3.34 0.86
CA ILE A 68 1.01 -2.66 1.70
C ILE A 68 -0.02 -3.68 2.20
N GLY A 69 -0.46 -4.61 1.35
CA GLY A 69 -1.36 -5.69 1.73
C GLY A 69 -0.76 -6.66 2.75
N SER A 70 0.49 -7.10 2.56
CA SER A 70 1.19 -8.00 3.47
C SER A 70 1.59 -7.35 4.79
N GLY A 71 1.88 -6.04 4.79
CA GLY A 71 2.27 -5.26 5.97
C GLY A 71 3.72 -5.45 6.41
N SER A 72 4.61 -5.75 5.50
CA SER A 72 6.04 -5.86 5.78
C SER A 72 6.71 -4.49 5.75
N ASP A 73 6.98 -3.90 6.92
CA ASP A 73 7.63 -2.58 7.04
C ASP A 73 8.99 -2.55 6.33
N LYS A 74 9.82 -3.58 6.52
CA LYS A 74 11.15 -3.66 5.88
C LYS A 74 11.07 -3.72 4.34
N ALA A 75 10.09 -4.43 3.81
CA ALA A 75 9.90 -4.52 2.37
C ALA A 75 9.33 -3.21 1.80
N PHE A 76 8.46 -2.53 2.56
CA PHE A 76 7.96 -1.21 2.22
C PHE A 76 9.11 -0.20 2.16
N GLU A 77 9.93 -0.12 3.20
CA GLU A 77 11.12 0.73 3.23
C GLU A 77 12.09 0.42 2.08
N LEU A 78 12.30 -0.87 1.78
CA LEU A 78 13.16 -1.29 0.67
C LEU A 78 12.67 -0.74 -0.67
N LEU A 79 11.36 -0.82 -0.95
CA LEU A 79 10.79 -0.30 -2.19
C LEU A 79 10.86 1.24 -2.24
N ILE A 80 10.52 1.93 -1.14
CA ILE A 80 10.61 3.40 -1.07
C ILE A 80 12.05 3.88 -1.29
N ASN A 81 13.04 3.22 -0.67
CA ASN A 81 14.47 3.54 -0.83
C ASN A 81 15.01 3.23 -2.24
N ASN A 82 14.28 2.47 -3.04
CA ASN A 82 14.58 2.20 -4.45
C ASN A 82 13.61 2.93 -5.41
N ASP A 83 13.11 4.09 -4.99
CA ASP A 83 12.31 5.02 -5.78
C ASP A 83 11.00 4.43 -6.34
N ALA A 84 10.37 3.49 -5.62
CA ALA A 84 9.05 2.99 -6.01
C ALA A 84 8.04 4.13 -6.11
N ASN A 85 7.34 4.21 -7.24
CA ASN A 85 6.40 5.28 -7.51
C ASN A 85 5.11 5.10 -6.70
N ILE A 86 4.98 5.88 -5.64
CA ILE A 86 3.83 5.86 -4.73
C ILE A 86 2.54 6.44 -5.35
N GLN A 87 2.63 7.10 -6.51
CA GLN A 87 1.48 7.74 -7.20
C GLN A 87 0.75 6.79 -8.16
N LEU A 88 1.28 5.58 -8.40
CA LEU A 88 0.65 4.62 -9.29
C LEU A 88 -0.72 4.18 -8.77
N ARG A 89 -1.56 3.76 -9.71
CA ARG A 89 -2.92 3.31 -9.45
C ARG A 89 -3.12 1.90 -10.01
N ASP A 90 -3.90 1.10 -9.32
CA ASP A 90 -4.35 -0.19 -9.85
C ASP A 90 -5.41 -0.03 -10.97
N ASN A 91 -5.85 -1.13 -11.55
CA ASN A 91 -6.87 -1.11 -12.61
C ASN A 91 -8.26 -0.67 -12.12
N LEU A 92 -8.50 -0.58 -10.83
CA LEU A 92 -9.71 0.00 -10.24
C LEU A 92 -9.53 1.50 -9.96
N GLY A 93 -8.36 2.06 -10.26
CA GLY A 93 -8.00 3.44 -9.97
C GLY A 93 -7.65 3.70 -8.51
N ASN A 94 -7.53 2.66 -7.68
CA ASN A 94 -7.11 2.85 -6.32
C ASN A 94 -5.65 3.31 -6.27
N THR A 95 -5.36 4.28 -5.42
CA THR A 95 -3.99 4.67 -5.08
C THR A 95 -3.42 3.76 -4.00
N THR A 96 -2.12 3.83 -3.77
CA THR A 96 -1.44 3.20 -2.63
C THR A 96 -2.10 3.57 -1.30
N LEU A 97 -2.61 4.82 -1.16
CA LEU A 97 -3.32 5.29 0.03
C LEU A 97 -4.64 4.53 0.25
N HIS A 98 -5.45 4.30 -0.80
CA HIS A 98 -6.65 3.47 -0.69
C HIS A 98 -6.32 2.07 -0.15
N LYS A 99 -5.24 1.47 -0.65
CA LYS A 99 -4.76 0.16 -0.21
C LYS A 99 -4.33 0.19 1.25
N ALA A 100 -3.48 1.16 1.65
CA ALA A 100 -2.99 1.30 3.02
C ALA A 100 -4.12 1.46 4.04
N VAL A 101 -5.10 2.30 3.70
CA VAL A 101 -6.30 2.51 4.52
C VAL A 101 -7.15 1.24 4.61
N THR A 102 -7.36 0.52 3.50
CA THR A 102 -8.12 -0.74 3.48
C THR A 102 -7.56 -1.78 4.45
N TYR A 103 -6.22 -1.85 4.55
CA TYR A 103 -5.52 -2.79 5.41
C TYR A 103 -5.16 -2.22 6.80
N GLY A 104 -5.61 -1.01 7.14
CA GLY A 104 -5.35 -0.38 8.43
C GLY A 104 -3.87 -0.09 8.71
N ARG A 105 -3.09 0.16 7.67
CA ARG A 105 -1.63 0.35 7.75
C ARG A 105 -1.27 1.81 8.02
N LYS A 106 -1.56 2.29 9.23
CA LYS A 106 -1.35 3.70 9.58
C LYS A 106 0.08 4.19 9.28
N GLY A 107 1.11 3.42 9.62
CA GLY A 107 2.49 3.82 9.35
C GLY A 107 2.78 4.01 7.85
N PHE A 108 2.17 3.20 6.97
CA PHE A 108 2.30 3.40 5.52
C PHE A 108 1.48 4.61 5.05
N VAL A 109 0.30 4.85 5.66
CA VAL A 109 -0.49 6.07 5.38
C VAL A 109 0.34 7.31 5.65
N ASP A 110 1.06 7.36 6.78
CA ASP A 110 1.91 8.49 7.17
C ASP A 110 2.98 8.76 6.08
N VAL A 111 3.74 7.73 5.69
CA VAL A 111 4.78 7.85 4.66
C VAL A 111 4.21 8.26 3.29
N LEU A 112 3.04 7.73 2.92
CA LEU A 112 2.41 8.05 1.64
C LEU A 112 1.92 9.51 1.59
N LEU A 113 1.35 10.02 2.68
CA LEU A 113 0.92 11.42 2.77
C LEU A 113 2.11 12.37 2.80
N GLU A 114 3.16 12.07 3.56
CA GLU A 114 4.43 12.81 3.55
C GLU A 114 5.07 12.83 2.15
N GLY A 115 4.93 11.72 1.39
CA GLY A 115 5.36 11.62 -0.01
C GLY A 115 4.45 12.33 -1.02
N GLY A 116 3.38 13.01 -0.55
CA GLY A 116 2.51 13.83 -1.38
C GLY A 116 1.44 13.06 -2.16
N VAL A 117 1.05 11.88 -1.70
CA VAL A 117 -0.13 11.19 -2.26
C VAL A 117 -1.37 12.02 -1.91
N ASP A 118 -2.18 12.35 -2.91
CA ASP A 118 -3.41 13.13 -2.71
C ASP A 118 -4.39 12.38 -1.83
N ILE A 119 -4.65 12.94 -0.63
CA ILE A 119 -5.56 12.37 0.37
C ILE A 119 -7.01 12.28 -0.14
N ASN A 120 -7.39 13.19 -1.08
CA ASN A 120 -8.71 13.29 -1.68
C ASN A 120 -8.81 12.61 -3.05
N ALA A 121 -7.76 11.89 -3.46
CA ALA A 121 -7.80 11.11 -4.69
C ALA A 121 -8.99 10.16 -4.72
N THR A 122 -9.70 10.11 -5.86
CA THR A 122 -10.80 9.19 -6.08
C THR A 122 -10.40 8.04 -6.98
N ASN A 123 -10.94 6.86 -6.74
CA ASN A 123 -10.81 5.71 -7.63
C ASN A 123 -11.91 5.70 -8.71
N LYS A 124 -12.00 4.65 -9.53
CA LYS A 124 -12.98 4.54 -10.62
C LYS A 124 -14.45 4.50 -10.18
N VAL A 125 -14.73 4.25 -8.89
CA VAL A 125 -16.10 4.37 -8.33
C VAL A 125 -16.30 5.68 -7.56
N GLY A 126 -15.38 6.64 -7.69
CA GLY A 126 -15.44 7.94 -7.04
C GLY A 126 -15.16 7.90 -5.53
N ALA A 127 -14.76 6.77 -4.99
CA ALA A 127 -14.49 6.63 -3.56
C ALA A 127 -13.08 7.17 -3.23
N THR A 128 -12.97 7.90 -2.12
CA THR A 128 -11.70 8.34 -1.52
C THR A 128 -11.20 7.35 -0.46
N ALA A 129 -9.98 7.52 0.01
CA ALA A 129 -9.43 6.77 1.13
C ALA A 129 -10.33 6.87 2.39
N LEU A 130 -10.94 8.04 2.64
CA LEU A 130 -11.88 8.22 3.77
C LEU A 130 -13.14 7.35 3.65
N HIS A 131 -13.67 7.15 2.44
CA HIS A 131 -14.77 6.19 2.22
C HIS A 131 -14.38 4.77 2.62
N TYR A 132 -13.14 4.38 2.32
CA TYR A 132 -12.61 3.06 2.69
C TYR A 132 -12.38 2.92 4.19
N ALA A 133 -11.86 3.96 4.87
CA ALA A 133 -11.72 3.98 6.33
C ALA A 133 -13.08 3.79 7.03
N VAL A 134 -14.12 4.48 6.54
CA VAL A 134 -15.49 4.30 7.03
C VAL A 134 -16.00 2.88 6.82
N ARG A 135 -15.80 2.32 5.63
CA ARG A 135 -16.22 0.92 5.32
C ARG A 135 -15.49 -0.12 6.16
N SER A 136 -14.25 0.15 6.55
CA SER A 136 -13.47 -0.70 7.46
C SER A 136 -13.90 -0.54 8.93
N ALA A 137 -14.75 0.45 9.22
CA ALA A 137 -15.16 0.86 10.56
C ALA A 137 -13.97 1.18 11.49
N ASP A 138 -12.87 1.65 10.92
CA ASP A 138 -11.69 2.07 11.66
C ASP A 138 -11.80 3.54 12.07
N LEU A 139 -12.37 3.77 13.26
CA LEU A 139 -12.57 5.13 13.80
C LEU A 139 -11.24 5.90 13.92
N ASN A 140 -10.14 5.23 14.29
CA ASN A 140 -8.86 5.92 14.46
C ASN A 140 -8.35 6.42 13.11
N LEU A 141 -8.47 5.59 12.06
CA LEU A 141 -8.06 5.97 10.72
C LEU A 141 -8.98 7.03 10.11
N VAL A 142 -10.29 6.96 10.39
CA VAL A 142 -11.25 8.01 9.99
C VAL A 142 -10.87 9.35 10.60
N VAL A 143 -10.67 9.41 11.91
CA VAL A 143 -10.27 10.65 12.61
C VAL A 143 -8.92 11.14 12.08
N TYR A 144 -7.96 10.24 11.95
CA TYR A 144 -6.64 10.60 11.46
C TYR A 144 -6.68 11.23 10.05
N LEU A 145 -7.39 10.59 9.10
CA LEU A 145 -7.51 11.15 7.74
C LEU A 145 -8.22 12.52 7.73
N MET A 146 -9.21 12.72 8.61
CA MET A 146 -9.85 14.03 8.75
C MET A 146 -8.90 15.09 9.30
N ASP A 147 -8.07 14.74 10.29
CA ASP A 147 -7.06 15.63 10.86
C ASP A 147 -5.98 16.00 9.82
N GLU A 148 -5.67 15.07 8.88
CA GLU A 148 -4.78 15.30 7.74
C GLU A 148 -5.45 16.04 6.56
N GLY A 149 -6.70 16.47 6.69
CA GLY A 149 -7.40 17.29 5.71
C GLY A 149 -8.19 16.52 4.65
N ALA A 150 -8.61 15.29 4.93
CA ALA A 150 -9.52 14.56 4.04
C ALA A 150 -10.88 15.26 3.98
N ASP A 151 -11.36 15.52 2.76
CA ASP A 151 -12.65 16.15 2.51
C ASP A 151 -13.81 15.17 2.78
N VAL A 152 -14.57 15.47 3.84
CA VAL A 152 -15.71 14.67 4.29
C VAL A 152 -16.95 14.82 3.41
N THR A 153 -16.95 15.78 2.49
CA THR A 153 -18.11 16.13 1.63
C THR A 153 -18.07 15.43 0.26
N LEU A 154 -16.91 14.94 -0.16
CA LEU A 154 -16.76 14.27 -1.45
C LEU A 154 -17.71 13.08 -1.57
N LYS A 155 -18.39 13.00 -2.72
CA LYS A 155 -19.34 11.92 -3.01
C LYS A 155 -18.77 10.94 -4.00
N ASN A 156 -18.97 9.66 -3.73
CA ASN A 156 -18.68 8.61 -4.70
C ASN A 156 -19.71 8.60 -5.84
N LEU A 157 -19.53 7.75 -6.86
CA LEU A 157 -20.44 7.68 -8.01
C LEU A 157 -21.88 7.21 -7.67
N ALA A 158 -22.07 6.62 -6.47
CA ALA A 158 -23.41 6.32 -5.95
C ALA A 158 -24.07 7.53 -5.27
N GLY A 159 -23.40 8.70 -5.26
CA GLY A 159 -23.88 9.93 -4.63
C GLY A 159 -23.67 9.99 -3.12
N ASN A 160 -22.96 9.03 -2.53
CA ASN A 160 -22.76 8.93 -1.10
C ASN A 160 -21.43 9.58 -0.67
N SER A 161 -21.49 10.49 0.29
CA SER A 161 -20.34 10.96 1.05
C SER A 161 -19.93 9.94 2.13
N PRO A 162 -18.76 10.07 2.77
CA PRO A 162 -18.35 9.17 3.85
C PRO A 162 -19.40 9.00 4.96
N ILE A 163 -20.09 10.08 5.35
CA ILE A 163 -21.15 10.00 6.38
C ILE A 163 -22.40 9.26 5.88
N GLU A 164 -22.75 9.39 4.62
CA GLU A 164 -23.88 8.66 4.02
C GLU A 164 -23.56 7.15 3.92
N VAL A 165 -22.30 6.80 3.61
CA VAL A 165 -21.83 5.41 3.70
C VAL A 165 -21.94 4.89 5.12
N ALA A 166 -21.47 5.62 6.14
CA ALA A 166 -21.59 5.22 7.54
C ALA A 166 -23.05 4.99 7.95
N LYS A 167 -23.95 5.90 7.58
CA LYS A 167 -25.40 5.79 7.86
C LYS A 167 -26.02 4.56 7.20
N SER A 168 -25.66 4.25 5.96
CA SER A 168 -26.15 3.03 5.28
C SER A 168 -25.70 1.75 5.97
N MET A 169 -24.51 1.75 6.58
CA MET A 169 -23.98 0.63 7.34
C MET A 169 -24.69 0.47 8.71
N SER A 170 -25.07 1.57 9.37
CA SER A 170 -25.71 1.57 10.70
C SER A 170 -27.05 0.83 10.72
N GLY A 171 -27.71 0.67 9.57
CA GLY A 171 -28.97 -0.08 9.43
C GLY A 171 -28.82 -1.57 9.14
N GLN A 172 -27.60 -2.10 9.08
CA GLN A 172 -27.34 -3.50 8.71
C GLN A 172 -26.71 -4.25 9.89
N ASP A 173 -27.23 -5.44 10.19
CA ASP A 173 -26.64 -6.35 11.18
C ASP A 173 -25.62 -7.30 10.51
N GLY A 174 -24.57 -7.66 11.26
CA GLY A 174 -23.61 -8.68 10.83
C GLY A 174 -22.66 -8.24 9.71
N LEU A 175 -22.40 -6.94 9.57
CA LEU A 175 -21.44 -6.44 8.61
C LEU A 175 -20.04 -6.99 8.86
N SER A 176 -19.37 -7.37 7.76
CA SER A 176 -17.95 -7.73 7.80
C SER A 176 -17.14 -6.65 7.09
N GLY A 177 -16.04 -6.24 7.72
CA GLY A 177 -15.07 -5.34 7.10
C GLY A 177 -14.22 -6.05 6.04
N PRO A 178 -13.38 -5.29 5.32
CA PRO A 178 -12.55 -5.81 4.22
C PRO A 178 -11.61 -6.95 4.60
N MET A 179 -11.25 -7.04 5.88
CA MET A 179 -10.40 -8.11 6.43
C MET A 179 -11.21 -9.17 7.18
N GLY A 180 -12.53 -9.27 6.95
CA GLY A 180 -13.41 -10.27 7.58
C GLY A 180 -13.76 -9.98 9.04
N GLN A 181 -13.35 -8.83 9.60
CA GLN A 181 -13.71 -8.43 10.96
C GLN A 181 -15.21 -8.12 11.06
N VAL A 182 -15.83 -8.52 12.17
CA VAL A 182 -17.22 -8.16 12.45
C VAL A 182 -17.30 -6.69 12.88
N ILE A 183 -18.15 -5.94 12.20
CA ILE A 183 -18.36 -4.50 12.46
C ILE A 183 -19.59 -4.35 13.35
N SER A 184 -19.42 -3.74 14.52
CA SER A 184 -20.52 -3.46 15.43
C SER A 184 -21.21 -2.12 15.14
N LYS A 185 -22.52 -2.05 15.37
CA LYS A 185 -23.28 -0.81 15.27
C LYS A 185 -22.63 0.32 16.08
N LYS A 186 -22.13 0.02 17.30
CA LYS A 186 -21.45 1.01 18.16
C LYS A 186 -20.22 1.64 17.51
N GLN A 187 -19.46 0.89 16.70
CA GLN A 187 -18.32 1.44 15.94
C GLN A 187 -18.81 2.41 14.87
N ILE A 188 -19.85 2.04 14.12
CA ILE A 188 -20.44 2.89 13.09
C ILE A 188 -21.02 4.18 13.71
N ASP A 189 -21.75 4.10 14.82
CA ASP A 189 -22.32 5.27 15.48
C ASP A 189 -21.24 6.26 15.93
N LYS A 190 -20.09 5.79 16.41
CA LYS A 190 -18.95 6.63 16.74
C LYS A 190 -18.38 7.35 15.50
N ILE A 191 -18.29 6.67 14.37
CA ILE A 191 -17.82 7.25 13.10
C ILE A 191 -18.81 8.30 12.62
N ILE A 192 -20.11 8.02 12.66
CA ILE A 192 -21.15 9.01 12.32
C ILE A 192 -21.01 10.26 13.19
N LEU A 193 -20.80 10.08 14.50
CA LEU A 193 -20.61 11.18 15.42
C LEU A 193 -19.35 12.01 15.08
N ALA A 194 -18.24 11.36 14.78
CA ALA A 194 -17.00 12.04 14.41
C ALA A 194 -17.16 12.86 13.11
N LEU A 195 -17.72 12.26 12.06
CA LEU A 195 -17.99 12.93 10.78
C LEU A 195 -18.98 14.10 10.94
N THR A 196 -20.00 13.96 11.81
CA THR A 196 -21.02 15.01 12.02
C THR A 196 -20.47 16.24 12.74
N LYS A 197 -19.49 16.09 13.62
CA LYS A 197 -18.87 17.21 14.33
C LYS A 197 -18.17 18.15 13.36
N ILE A 198 -17.37 17.61 12.46
CA ILE A 198 -16.59 18.41 11.49
C ILE A 198 -17.50 19.11 10.48
N THR A 199 -18.58 18.47 10.02
CA THR A 199 -19.53 19.11 9.08
C THR A 199 -20.34 20.26 9.71
N LYS A 200 -20.29 20.44 11.02
CA LYS A 200 -20.95 21.57 11.72
C LYS A 200 -20.00 22.74 11.98
N ASP A 201 -18.70 22.47 11.97
CA ASP A 201 -17.66 23.46 12.27
C ASP A 201 -17.09 24.11 10.97
N GLN A 202 -17.58 23.68 9.78
CA GLN A 202 -17.33 24.28 8.45
C GLN A 202 -18.53 25.10 7.98
#